data_ccd96193e5aa51b9530ab698c408dc44
#
_entry.id   ccd96193e5aa51b9530ab698c408dc44
#
_cell.length_a   1.000
_cell.length_b   1.000
_cell.length_c   1.000
_cell.angle_alpha   90.00
_cell.angle_beta   90.00
_cell.angle_gamma   90.00
#
_symmetry.space_group_name_H-M   'P 1'
#
loop_
_entity.id
_entity.type
_entity.pdbx_description
1 polymer ?
#
loop_
_entity_poly.entity_id
_entity_poly.type
_entity_poly.pdbx_seq_one_letter_code
_entity_poly.pdbx_strand_id
1 'polypeptide(L)'
;MVIGLCGDLKYGRTVHSLIKAMIRYEGVSFVLISPKELSLPAYIKSEILEKNNVPFVETTSLEEAMPKLDILYMTRIQRERFDDLDEYERLKDSYVLTRAKLASAKESMSVLHPLPRVNEISVDVDDDPRACYFKQALYGKFMRMSLILTLLEGSAGTLRNKTVAQNDKGCKCGNPKCISQIEQELPQRFRTGANLSLIH
;
A
#
# COMPACT_ATOMS: atom_id res chain seq x y z
N MET A 1 18.26 -1.52 5.66
CA MET A 1 17.07 -0.96 6.37
C MET A 1 16.11 -2.09 6.64
N VAL A 2 15.70 -2.29 7.89
CA VAL A 2 14.82 -3.37 8.34
C VAL A 2 13.41 -2.82 8.58
N ILE A 3 12.43 -3.30 7.81
CA ILE A 3 11.03 -2.85 7.88
C ILE A 3 10.20 -3.96 8.53
N GLY A 4 9.65 -3.69 9.71
CA GLY A 4 8.67 -4.53 10.38
C GLY A 4 7.26 -4.22 9.85
N LEU A 5 6.57 -5.23 9.37
CA LEU A 5 5.16 -5.15 8.97
C LEU A 5 4.35 -5.93 9.99
N CYS A 6 3.46 -5.25 10.73
CA CYS A 6 2.78 -5.84 11.87
C CYS A 6 1.26 -5.76 11.75
N GLY A 7 0.57 -6.87 12.02
CA GLY A 7 -0.88 -6.98 12.06
C GLY A 7 -1.47 -7.87 10.96
N ASP A 8 -2.42 -7.35 10.18
CA ASP A 8 -3.03 -8.08 9.07
C ASP A 8 -2.17 -7.99 7.80
N LEU A 9 -1.34 -9.00 7.57
CA LEU A 9 -0.52 -9.09 6.38
C LEU A 9 -1.22 -9.83 5.24
N LYS A 10 -2.28 -10.58 5.54
CA LYS A 10 -3.03 -11.39 4.56
C LYS A 10 -3.91 -10.53 3.67
N TYR A 11 -4.70 -9.64 4.26
CA TYR A 11 -5.66 -8.81 3.56
C TYR A 11 -5.20 -7.34 3.44
N GLY A 12 -4.09 -6.98 4.07
CA GLY A 12 -3.54 -5.63 4.14
C GLY A 12 -2.99 -5.14 2.80
N ARG A 13 -3.85 -4.60 1.91
CA ARG A 13 -3.43 -4.08 0.59
C ARG A 13 -2.33 -3.01 0.69
N THR A 14 -2.32 -2.23 1.75
CA THR A 14 -1.27 -1.23 2.01
C THR A 14 0.08 -1.89 2.23
N VAL A 15 0.12 -3.02 2.96
CA VAL A 15 1.31 -3.85 3.17
C VAL A 15 1.83 -4.39 1.84
N HIS A 16 0.95 -4.99 1.03
CA HIS A 16 1.31 -5.55 -0.27
C HIS A 16 1.87 -4.48 -1.22
N SER A 17 1.27 -3.29 -1.22
CA SER A 17 1.75 -2.16 -2.04
C SER A 17 3.08 -1.63 -1.53
N LEU A 18 3.27 -1.54 -0.20
CA LEU A 18 4.52 -1.10 0.40
C LEU A 18 5.67 -2.05 0.07
N ILE A 19 5.46 -3.37 0.21
CA ILE A 19 6.45 -4.37 -0.19
C ILE A 19 6.86 -4.14 -1.65
N LYS A 20 5.90 -4.06 -2.58
CA LYS A 20 6.16 -3.85 -4.01
C LYS A 20 6.91 -2.55 -4.31
N ALA A 21 6.70 -1.51 -3.52
CA ALA A 21 7.43 -0.26 -3.65
C ALA A 21 8.86 -0.38 -3.14
N MET A 22 9.04 -0.99 -1.97
CA MET A 22 10.32 -1.04 -1.27
C MET A 22 11.33 -2.03 -1.86
N ILE A 23 10.88 -3.09 -2.53
CA ILE A 23 11.79 -4.03 -3.22
C ILE A 23 12.61 -3.39 -4.36
N ARG A 24 12.27 -2.16 -4.75
CA ARG A 24 13.02 -1.38 -5.76
C ARG A 24 14.29 -0.73 -5.19
N TYR A 25 14.44 -0.76 -3.88
CA TYR A 25 15.59 -0.16 -3.18
C TYR A 25 16.51 -1.24 -2.64
N GLU A 26 17.80 -1.02 -2.78
CA GLU A 26 18.81 -1.93 -2.26
C GLU A 26 18.92 -1.86 -0.73
N GLY A 27 19.35 -2.94 -0.11
CA GLY A 27 19.59 -3.00 1.33
C GLY A 27 18.32 -2.97 2.19
N VAL A 28 17.14 -3.32 1.61
CA VAL A 28 15.88 -3.47 2.35
C VAL A 28 15.69 -4.93 2.75
N SER A 29 15.21 -5.15 3.97
CA SER A 29 14.76 -6.46 4.46
C SER A 29 13.47 -6.29 5.26
N PHE A 30 12.68 -7.37 5.36
CA PHE A 30 11.41 -7.33 6.05
C PHE A 30 11.37 -8.27 7.26
N VAL A 31 10.68 -7.83 8.31
CA VAL A 31 10.22 -8.69 9.41
C VAL A 31 8.69 -8.70 9.36
N LEU A 32 8.13 -9.87 9.06
CA LEU A 32 6.69 -10.10 8.91
C LEU A 32 6.12 -10.55 10.24
N ILE A 33 5.38 -9.69 10.92
CA ILE A 33 4.89 -9.89 12.28
C ILE A 33 3.38 -10.05 12.23
N SER A 34 2.88 -11.27 12.34
CA SER A 34 1.43 -11.55 12.27
C SER A 34 1.06 -12.85 12.96
N PRO A 35 -0.21 -13.01 13.39
CA PRO A 35 -0.74 -14.33 13.67
C PRO A 35 -0.63 -15.23 12.44
N LYS A 36 -0.58 -16.53 12.63
CA LYS A 36 -0.45 -17.48 11.50
C LYS A 36 -1.59 -17.36 10.49
N GLU A 37 -2.78 -17.09 10.98
CA GLU A 37 -4.03 -16.92 10.19
C GLU A 37 -3.99 -15.68 9.29
N LEU A 38 -3.23 -14.65 9.70
CA LEU A 38 -3.08 -13.37 8.99
C LEU A 38 -1.70 -13.19 8.35
N SER A 39 -0.96 -14.29 8.14
CA SER A 39 0.37 -14.27 7.52
C SER A 39 0.31 -13.79 6.07
N LEU A 40 1.44 -13.25 5.62
CA LEU A 40 1.58 -12.75 4.24
C LEU A 40 1.29 -13.89 3.24
N PRO A 41 0.48 -13.66 2.19
CA PRO A 41 0.15 -14.67 1.18
C PRO A 41 1.39 -15.26 0.52
N ALA A 42 1.36 -16.58 0.28
CA ALA A 42 2.47 -17.31 -0.30
C ALA A 42 2.95 -16.72 -1.64
N TYR A 43 2.01 -16.28 -2.48
CA TYR A 43 2.36 -15.69 -3.79
C TYR A 43 3.17 -14.39 -3.66
N ILE A 44 2.97 -13.60 -2.60
CA ILE A 44 3.79 -12.39 -2.37
C ILE A 44 5.18 -12.78 -1.89
N LYS A 45 5.28 -13.81 -1.05
CA LYS A 45 6.58 -14.31 -0.60
C LYS A 45 7.39 -14.84 -1.78
N SER A 46 6.82 -15.76 -2.57
CA SER A 46 7.54 -16.41 -3.66
C SER A 46 7.78 -15.51 -4.87
N GLU A 47 6.73 -14.82 -5.35
CA GLU A 47 6.82 -14.06 -6.61
C GLU A 47 7.41 -12.67 -6.46
N ILE A 48 7.39 -12.11 -5.24
CA ILE A 48 7.85 -10.74 -5.00
C ILE A 48 9.12 -10.73 -4.16
N LEU A 49 9.12 -11.32 -2.97
CA LEU A 49 10.28 -11.26 -2.08
C LEU A 49 11.40 -12.20 -2.54
N GLU A 50 11.13 -13.49 -2.68
CA GLU A 50 12.13 -14.49 -3.05
C GLU A 50 12.66 -14.27 -4.47
N LYS A 51 11.78 -14.01 -5.44
CA LYS A 51 12.15 -13.74 -6.84
C LYS A 51 13.08 -12.53 -6.99
N ASN A 52 12.97 -11.53 -6.10
CA ASN A 52 13.83 -10.35 -6.08
C ASN A 52 14.99 -10.47 -5.08
N ASN A 53 15.20 -11.63 -4.47
CA ASN A 53 16.24 -11.88 -3.45
C ASN A 53 16.20 -10.91 -2.27
N VAL A 54 14.99 -10.49 -1.85
CA VAL A 54 14.80 -9.61 -0.72
C VAL A 54 14.69 -10.43 0.58
N PRO A 55 15.59 -10.25 1.55
CA PRO A 55 15.57 -11.01 2.79
C PRO A 55 14.31 -10.71 3.61
N PHE A 56 13.69 -11.74 4.17
CA PHE A 56 12.60 -11.59 5.12
C PHE A 56 12.61 -12.68 6.18
N VAL A 57 12.02 -12.36 7.32
CA VAL A 57 11.82 -13.28 8.46
C VAL A 57 10.37 -13.17 8.93
N GLU A 58 9.75 -14.29 9.25
CA GLU A 58 8.39 -14.34 9.83
C GLU A 58 8.48 -14.58 11.34
N THR A 59 7.70 -13.87 12.12
CA THR A 59 7.55 -14.04 13.56
C THR A 59 6.14 -13.68 14.02
N THR A 60 5.74 -14.24 15.15
CA THR A 60 4.48 -13.88 15.83
C THR A 60 4.72 -12.93 17.00
N SER A 61 5.97 -12.62 17.36
CA SER A 61 6.32 -11.75 18.48
C SER A 61 6.79 -10.39 18.00
N LEU A 62 6.00 -9.35 18.32
CA LEU A 62 6.39 -7.97 18.11
C LEU A 62 7.58 -7.58 18.97
N GLU A 63 7.62 -8.04 20.21
CA GLU A 63 8.64 -7.73 21.20
C GLU A 63 10.03 -8.26 20.78
N GLU A 64 10.10 -9.44 20.20
CA GLU A 64 11.34 -10.04 19.70
C GLU A 64 11.85 -9.32 18.45
N ALA A 65 10.94 -8.80 17.63
CA ALA A 65 11.29 -8.07 16.43
C ALA A 65 11.78 -6.65 16.72
N MET A 66 11.20 -5.98 17.70
CA MET A 66 11.33 -4.55 17.98
C MET A 66 12.78 -4.02 17.97
N PRO A 67 13.78 -4.65 18.62
CA PRO A 67 15.15 -4.12 18.64
C PRO A 67 15.84 -4.09 17.28
N LYS A 68 15.34 -4.86 16.32
CA LYS A 68 15.95 -5.01 14.99
C LYS A 68 15.44 -3.99 13.97
N LEU A 69 14.27 -3.40 14.23
CA LEU A 69 13.54 -2.60 13.27
C LEU A 69 14.11 -1.18 13.13
N ASP A 70 14.15 -0.69 11.90
CA ASP A 70 14.36 0.72 11.57
C ASP A 70 13.01 1.41 11.33
N ILE A 71 12.04 0.67 10.79
CA ILE A 71 10.66 1.10 10.56
C ILE A 71 9.72 0.02 11.10
N LEU A 72 8.70 0.43 11.86
CA LEU A 72 7.57 -0.40 12.23
C LEU A 72 6.31 0.14 11.55
N TYR A 73 5.76 -0.62 10.61
CA TYR A 73 4.50 -0.32 9.94
C TYR A 73 3.38 -1.17 10.55
N MET A 74 2.53 -0.52 11.35
CA MET A 74 1.40 -1.15 12.00
C MET A 74 0.17 -1.14 11.08
N THR A 75 -0.62 -2.20 11.12
CA THR A 75 -1.90 -2.29 10.41
C THR A 75 -3.02 -2.74 11.33
N ARG A 76 -4.21 -2.26 11.05
CA ARG A 76 -5.43 -2.67 11.74
C ARG A 76 -5.87 -4.05 11.27
N ILE A 77 -6.34 -4.89 12.20
CA ILE A 77 -7.08 -6.11 11.88
C ILE A 77 -8.53 -5.71 11.60
N GLN A 78 -8.97 -5.93 10.36
CA GLN A 78 -10.27 -5.43 9.88
C GLN A 78 -11.36 -6.49 10.06
N ARG A 79 -12.38 -6.18 10.88
CA ARG A 79 -13.54 -7.05 11.11
C ARG A 79 -14.21 -7.50 9.81
N GLU A 80 -14.30 -6.62 8.84
CA GLU A 80 -14.97 -6.83 7.55
C GLU A 80 -14.32 -7.91 6.68
N ARG A 81 -13.18 -8.44 7.12
CA ARG A 81 -12.41 -9.47 6.42
C ARG A 81 -12.59 -10.88 6.97
N PHE A 82 -13.32 -11.01 8.07
CA PHE A 82 -13.56 -12.28 8.74
C PHE A 82 -14.98 -12.75 8.50
N ASP A 83 -15.11 -13.97 8.01
CA ASP A 83 -16.39 -14.67 7.91
C ASP A 83 -16.83 -15.19 9.30
N ASP A 84 -15.85 -15.54 10.14
CA ASP A 84 -16.04 -15.97 11.52
C ASP A 84 -15.70 -14.81 12.50
N LEU A 85 -16.73 -14.39 13.24
CA LEU A 85 -16.59 -13.31 14.23
C LEU A 85 -15.82 -13.75 15.48
N ASP A 86 -15.86 -15.01 15.83
CA ASP A 86 -15.12 -15.55 17.00
C ASP A 86 -13.61 -15.54 16.70
N GLU A 87 -13.23 -15.83 15.44
CA GLU A 87 -11.85 -15.70 15.01
C GLU A 87 -11.38 -14.23 15.05
N TYR A 88 -12.20 -13.31 14.61
CA TYR A 88 -11.89 -11.87 14.70
C TYR A 88 -11.72 -11.42 16.15
N GLU A 89 -12.65 -11.75 17.06
CA GLU A 89 -12.58 -11.38 18.48
C GLU A 89 -11.30 -11.90 19.15
N ARG A 90 -10.82 -13.08 18.76
CA ARG A 90 -9.57 -13.68 19.25
C ARG A 90 -8.32 -12.95 18.73
N LEU A 91 -8.37 -12.43 17.51
CA LEU A 91 -7.20 -11.87 16.82
C LEU A 91 -7.11 -10.35 16.87
N LYS A 92 -8.23 -9.63 17.07
CA LYS A 92 -8.31 -8.16 16.98
C LYS A 92 -7.29 -7.41 17.85
N ASP A 93 -6.97 -7.95 19.01
CA ASP A 93 -6.06 -7.36 20.00
C ASP A 93 -4.68 -8.05 20.07
N SER A 94 -4.34 -8.89 19.07
CA SER A 94 -3.08 -9.63 19.05
C SER A 94 -1.86 -8.72 19.10
N TYR A 95 -1.95 -7.54 18.53
CA TYR A 95 -0.85 -6.57 18.51
C TYR A 95 -1.35 -5.19 18.91
N VAL A 96 -1.04 -4.80 20.14
CA VAL A 96 -1.24 -3.44 20.62
C VAL A 96 0.13 -2.83 20.91
N LEU A 97 0.49 -1.80 20.17
CA LEU A 97 1.71 -1.05 20.39
C LEU A 97 1.48 -0.06 21.54
N THR A 98 2.27 -0.17 22.59
CA THR A 98 2.28 0.73 23.74
C THR A 98 3.64 1.39 23.89
N ARG A 99 3.71 2.49 24.63
CA ARG A 99 4.98 3.16 24.94
C ARG A 99 5.96 2.24 25.66
N ALA A 100 5.48 1.35 26.50
CA ALA A 100 6.32 0.37 27.18
C ALA A 100 7.03 -0.59 26.21
N LYS A 101 6.32 -1.04 25.16
CA LYS A 101 6.91 -1.89 24.12
C LYS A 101 7.96 -1.15 23.28
N LEU A 102 7.81 0.15 23.11
CA LEU A 102 8.80 0.98 22.40
C LEU A 102 10.11 1.15 23.18
N ALA A 103 10.16 0.81 24.46
CA ALA A 103 11.38 0.92 25.25
C ALA A 103 12.54 0.05 24.73
N SER A 104 12.23 -1.08 24.06
CA SER A 104 13.21 -1.97 23.44
C SER A 104 13.59 -1.59 22.00
N ALA A 105 12.90 -0.61 21.41
CA ALA A 105 13.13 -0.17 20.04
C ALA A 105 14.32 0.78 19.94
N LYS A 106 14.88 0.86 18.72
CA LYS A 106 15.92 1.86 18.43
C LYS A 106 15.35 3.27 18.59
N GLU A 107 16.16 4.22 19.07
CA GLU A 107 15.77 5.63 19.16
C GLU A 107 15.46 6.23 17.79
N SER A 108 16.17 5.77 16.75
CA SER A 108 15.97 6.21 15.36
C SER A 108 14.82 5.52 14.64
N MET A 109 14.11 4.56 15.27
CA MET A 109 13.01 3.85 14.62
C MET A 109 11.87 4.80 14.30
N SER A 110 11.18 4.56 13.19
CA SER A 110 9.95 5.28 12.83
C SER A 110 8.75 4.35 12.89
N VAL A 111 7.70 4.77 13.60
CA VAL A 111 6.40 4.08 13.65
C VAL A 111 5.46 4.70 12.63
N LEU A 112 4.95 3.87 11.74
CA LEU A 112 4.04 4.24 10.66
C LEU A 112 2.71 3.50 10.78
N HIS A 113 1.63 4.12 10.32
CA HIS A 113 0.29 3.53 10.29
C HIS A 113 -0.56 4.21 9.21
N PRO A 114 -1.34 3.48 8.39
CA PRO A 114 -2.13 4.10 7.32
C PRO A 114 -3.31 4.94 7.79
N LEU A 115 -3.66 4.88 9.09
CA LEU A 115 -4.82 5.53 9.71
C LEU A 115 -6.15 5.25 8.95
N PRO A 116 -7.33 5.31 9.60
CA PRO A 116 -7.49 5.52 11.04
C PRO A 116 -7.09 4.29 11.86
N ARG A 117 -6.59 4.53 13.07
CA ARG A 117 -6.37 3.46 14.06
C ARG A 117 -7.61 3.27 14.95
N VAL A 118 -7.70 2.11 15.58
CA VAL A 118 -8.69 1.80 16.63
C VAL A 118 -7.96 1.61 17.96
N ASN A 119 -7.39 0.42 18.19
CA ASN A 119 -6.71 0.06 19.44
C ASN A 119 -5.29 -0.49 19.22
N GLU A 120 -4.88 -0.73 17.98
CA GLU A 120 -3.59 -1.31 17.63
C GLU A 120 -2.40 -0.41 17.97
N ILE A 121 -2.60 0.87 18.18
CA ILE A 121 -1.62 1.80 18.74
C ILE A 121 -2.28 2.57 19.87
N SER A 122 -1.73 2.44 21.05
CA SER A 122 -2.18 3.14 22.25
C SER A 122 -1.91 4.66 22.14
N VAL A 123 -2.79 5.47 22.76
CA VAL A 123 -2.71 6.95 22.69
C VAL A 123 -1.42 7.48 23.31
N ASP A 124 -0.86 6.78 24.30
CA ASP A 124 0.40 7.16 24.96
C ASP A 124 1.62 7.14 24.03
N VAL A 125 1.49 6.51 22.84
CA VAL A 125 2.52 6.49 21.79
C VAL A 125 2.54 7.80 20.99
N ASP A 126 1.45 8.57 20.97
CA ASP A 126 1.33 9.77 20.12
C ASP A 126 2.38 10.85 20.43
N ASP A 127 2.79 10.95 21.68
CA ASP A 127 3.81 11.90 22.13
C ASP A 127 5.24 11.37 22.00
N ASP A 128 5.42 10.13 21.53
CA ASP A 128 6.75 9.57 21.29
C ASP A 128 7.33 10.15 19.99
N PRO A 129 8.60 10.63 19.99
CA PRO A 129 9.22 11.22 18.80
C PRO A 129 9.31 10.27 17.60
N ARG A 130 9.21 8.97 17.85
CA ARG A 130 9.18 7.92 16.80
C ARG A 130 7.81 7.76 16.14
N ALA A 131 6.73 8.35 16.70
CA ALA A 131 5.37 8.31 16.15
C ALA A 131 5.26 9.19 14.91
N CYS A 132 5.49 8.61 13.73
CA CYS A 132 5.51 9.32 12.46
C CYS A 132 4.20 9.22 11.65
N TYR A 133 3.19 8.51 12.12
CA TYR A 133 1.97 8.22 11.35
C TYR A 133 1.11 9.46 11.06
N PHE A 134 1.11 10.49 11.89
CA PHE A 134 0.41 11.75 11.57
C PHE A 134 1.15 12.53 10.47
N LYS A 135 2.48 12.59 10.51
CA LYS A 135 3.30 13.16 9.43
C LYS A 135 3.14 12.36 8.15
N GLN A 136 3.09 11.04 8.24
CA GLN A 136 2.83 10.15 7.10
C GLN A 136 1.49 10.49 6.43
N ALA A 137 0.42 10.70 7.19
CA ALA A 137 -0.89 11.07 6.64
C ALA A 137 -0.83 12.43 5.91
N LEU A 138 -0.15 13.41 6.49
CA LEU A 138 0.08 14.72 5.87
C LEU A 138 0.90 14.60 4.58
N TYR A 139 1.98 13.85 4.60
CA TYR A 139 2.82 13.64 3.41
C TYR A 139 2.08 12.86 2.32
N GLY A 140 1.20 11.92 2.71
CA GLY A 140 0.32 11.22 1.78
C GLY A 140 -0.60 12.18 1.00
N LYS A 141 -1.07 13.25 1.64
CA LYS A 141 -1.83 14.31 0.96
C LYS A 141 -0.96 15.03 -0.08
N PHE A 142 0.24 15.47 0.29
CA PHE A 142 1.14 16.16 -0.62
C PHE A 142 1.59 15.27 -1.78
N MET A 143 1.88 13.99 -1.53
CA MET A 143 2.22 13.03 -2.58
C MET A 143 1.09 12.85 -3.60
N ARG A 144 -0.17 12.77 -3.14
CA ARG A 144 -1.33 12.70 -4.05
C ARG A 144 -1.47 13.98 -4.88
N MET A 145 -1.31 15.16 -4.26
CA MET A 145 -1.35 16.44 -4.97
C MET A 145 -0.26 16.51 -6.04
N SER A 146 0.97 16.16 -5.68
CA SER A 146 2.10 16.12 -6.62
C SER A 146 1.86 15.14 -7.77
N LEU A 147 1.35 13.94 -7.47
CA LEU A 147 1.03 12.95 -8.50
C LEU A 147 -0.02 13.47 -9.49
N ILE A 148 -1.10 14.08 -8.99
CA ILE A 148 -2.16 14.65 -9.84
C ILE A 148 -1.58 15.75 -10.73
N LEU A 149 -0.79 16.68 -10.18
CA LEU A 149 -0.17 17.75 -10.94
C LEU A 149 0.76 17.19 -12.02
N THR A 150 1.62 16.23 -11.68
CA THR A 150 2.53 15.58 -12.63
C THR A 150 1.78 14.91 -13.79
N LEU A 151 0.67 14.24 -13.48
CA LEU A 151 -0.16 13.59 -14.50
C LEU A 151 -0.84 14.63 -15.41
N LEU A 152 -1.32 15.74 -14.85
CA LEU A 152 -1.94 16.83 -15.61
C LEU A 152 -0.91 17.53 -16.51
N GLU A 153 0.28 17.84 -15.99
CA GLU A 153 1.36 18.45 -16.75
C GLU A 153 1.86 17.52 -17.87
N GLY A 154 2.06 16.24 -17.58
CA GLY A 154 2.41 15.22 -18.56
C GLY A 154 1.36 15.08 -19.65
N SER A 155 0.08 15.13 -19.28
CA SER A 155 -1.04 15.11 -20.22
C SER A 155 -1.08 16.38 -21.08
N ALA A 156 -0.86 17.55 -20.48
CA ALA A 156 -0.83 18.82 -21.21
C ALA A 156 0.31 18.88 -22.23
N GLY A 157 1.50 18.38 -21.88
CA GLY A 157 2.64 18.25 -22.80
C GLY A 157 2.35 17.30 -23.96
N THR A 158 1.66 16.19 -23.69
CA THR A 158 1.23 15.23 -24.73
C THR A 158 0.13 15.81 -25.63
N LEU A 159 -0.77 16.62 -25.07
CA LEU A 159 -1.83 17.30 -25.83
C LEU A 159 -1.28 18.43 -26.72
N ARG A 160 -0.21 19.12 -26.32
CA ARG A 160 0.45 20.14 -27.15
C ARG A 160 1.16 19.55 -28.37
N ASN A 161 1.63 18.30 -28.31
CA ASN A 161 2.40 17.65 -29.37
C ASN A 161 1.61 16.67 -30.25
N LYS A 162 0.32 16.44 -29.97
CA LYS A 162 -0.54 15.57 -30.78
C LYS A 162 -1.84 16.29 -31.06
N THR A 163 -1.93 16.90 -32.22
CA THR A 163 -3.20 17.04 -32.93
C THR A 163 -3.77 15.63 -33.07
N VAL A 164 -4.60 15.21 -32.10
CA VAL A 164 -5.41 14.03 -32.23
C VAL A 164 -6.37 14.33 -33.36
N ALA A 165 -6.11 13.75 -34.53
CA ALA A 165 -7.06 13.80 -35.60
C ALA A 165 -8.39 13.31 -35.06
N GLN A 166 -9.38 14.19 -34.96
CA GLN A 166 -10.75 13.81 -34.71
C GLN A 166 -11.17 12.94 -35.88
N ASN A 167 -11.09 11.62 -35.71
CA ASN A 167 -11.71 10.73 -36.69
C ASN A 167 -13.20 10.68 -36.38
N ASP A 168 -13.95 11.56 -37.03
CA ASP A 168 -15.44 11.58 -37.11
C ASP A 168 -16.03 10.33 -37.82
N LYS A 169 -15.33 9.22 -37.79
CA LYS A 169 -15.74 7.97 -38.45
C LYS A 169 -16.67 7.09 -37.64
N GLY A 170 -17.44 7.63 -36.71
CA GLY A 170 -18.51 6.89 -36.04
C GLY A 170 -18.13 5.59 -35.32
N CYS A 171 -16.83 5.39 -35.07
CA CYS A 171 -16.35 4.24 -34.32
C CYS A 171 -16.79 4.33 -32.87
N LYS A 172 -17.43 3.30 -32.36
CA LYS A 172 -17.79 3.17 -30.93
C LYS A 172 -16.97 2.07 -30.30
N CYS A 173 -16.57 2.25 -29.03
CA CYS A 173 -15.93 1.20 -28.27
C CYS A 173 -16.83 -0.03 -28.16
N GLY A 174 -16.33 -1.21 -28.51
CA GLY A 174 -17.09 -2.46 -28.40
C GLY A 174 -17.20 -3.01 -26.98
N ASN A 175 -16.48 -2.43 -26.00
CA ASN A 175 -16.54 -2.87 -24.60
C ASN A 175 -17.67 -2.16 -23.85
N PRO A 176 -18.73 -2.86 -23.41
CA PRO A 176 -19.88 -2.25 -22.73
C PRO A 176 -19.54 -1.69 -21.33
N LYS A 177 -18.39 -2.07 -20.78
CA LYS A 177 -17.88 -1.55 -19.49
C LYS A 177 -16.89 -0.38 -19.66
N CYS A 178 -16.67 0.08 -20.88
CA CYS A 178 -15.81 1.20 -21.13
C CYS A 178 -16.44 2.50 -20.62
N ILE A 179 -15.67 3.35 -19.94
CA ILE A 179 -16.14 4.63 -19.41
C ILE A 179 -16.75 5.51 -20.50
N SER A 180 -16.19 5.50 -21.72
CA SER A 180 -16.72 6.23 -22.87
C SER A 180 -18.05 5.70 -23.42
N GLN A 181 -18.49 4.51 -23.00
CA GLN A 181 -19.84 3.96 -23.26
C GLN A 181 -20.82 4.33 -22.16
N ILE A 182 -20.35 4.44 -20.93
CA ILE A 182 -21.17 4.73 -19.74
C ILE A 182 -21.40 6.24 -19.63
N GLU A 183 -20.37 7.04 -19.83
CA GLU A 183 -20.38 8.50 -19.77
C GLU A 183 -20.67 9.05 -21.18
N GLN A 184 -21.93 9.33 -21.47
CA GLN A 184 -22.39 9.78 -22.81
C GLN A 184 -21.83 11.16 -23.21
N GLU A 185 -21.38 11.96 -22.26
CA GLU A 185 -20.82 13.29 -22.49
C GLU A 185 -19.33 13.26 -22.88
N LEU A 186 -18.64 12.13 -22.71
CA LEU A 186 -17.24 12.01 -23.06
C LEU A 186 -17.06 11.70 -24.55
N PRO A 187 -16.32 12.54 -25.30
CA PRO A 187 -16.04 12.25 -26.71
C PRO A 187 -15.20 10.97 -26.83
N GLN A 188 -15.68 10.03 -27.62
CA GLN A 188 -14.94 8.80 -27.90
C GLN A 188 -13.73 9.12 -28.78
N ARG A 189 -12.54 8.87 -28.26
CA ARG A 189 -11.27 9.12 -28.98
C ARG A 189 -10.58 7.79 -29.25
N PHE A 190 -10.27 7.52 -30.49
CA PHE A 190 -9.58 6.31 -30.92
C PHE A 190 -8.23 6.62 -31.54
N ARG A 191 -7.28 5.75 -31.31
CA ARG A 191 -5.97 5.78 -31.94
C ARG A 191 -5.82 4.54 -32.82
N THR A 192 -5.53 4.74 -34.09
CA THR A 192 -5.16 3.61 -34.98
C THR A 192 -3.72 3.19 -34.69
N GLY A 193 -3.54 1.95 -34.23
CA GLY A 193 -2.22 1.32 -34.13
C GLY A 193 -1.75 0.77 -35.49
N ALA A 194 -0.45 0.59 -35.64
CA ALA A 194 0.15 0.05 -36.87
C ALA A 194 -0.32 -1.37 -37.26
N ASN A 195 -1.02 -2.07 -36.36
CA ASN A 195 -1.49 -3.46 -36.53
C ASN A 195 -3.02 -3.58 -36.37
N LEU A 196 -3.81 -2.68 -36.93
CA LEU A 196 -5.30 -2.81 -37.02
C LEU A 196 -6.07 -3.07 -35.71
N SER A 197 -5.45 -2.96 -34.53
CA SER A 197 -6.14 -3.00 -33.26
C SER A 197 -6.44 -1.58 -32.77
N LEU A 198 -7.71 -1.31 -32.48
CA LEU A 198 -8.13 -0.10 -31.79
C LEU A 198 -7.66 -0.19 -30.34
N ILE A 199 -6.75 0.66 -29.93
CA ILE A 199 -6.27 0.77 -28.54
C ILE A 199 -6.89 2.03 -27.94
N HIS A 200 -7.50 1.86 -26.77
CA HIS A 200 -8.01 2.94 -25.93
C HIS A 200 -6.91 3.73 -25.25
#